data_3db584c1e29912c7f7443eed88bf4325
#
_entry.id   3db584c1e29912c7f7443eed88bf4325
#
_cell.length_a   1.000
_cell.length_b   1.000
_cell.length_c   1.000
_cell.angle_alpha   90.00
_cell.angle_beta   90.00
_cell.angle_gamma   90.00
#
_symmetry.space_group_name_H-M   'P 1'
#
loop_
_entity.id
_entity.type
_entity.pdbx_description
1 polymer ?
#
loop_
_entity_poly.entity_id
_entity_poly.type
_entity_poly.pdbx_seq_one_letter_code
_entity_poly.pdbx_strand_id
1 'polypeptide(L)'
;AGWLESACSLIPQCERVALASGITGSWLAYDGIYLVGRALSATMDLVTLVGLIWLGCLLYDRLIGLLAGALYAVAVLPVQHSHFFVVDSYATAFVLWALLFCALAIRRDRFRLLLAAGLATGLAVSSKASTWPLAGIVALTGAALASTHISDRYSDLPRSRTPAVEGRRLWRTVAALTLSGFAA
;
A
#
# COMPACT_ATOMS: atom_id res chain seq x y z
N ALA A 1 -3.05 -31.67 -3.65
CA ALA A 1 -4.38 -31.81 -3.05
C ALA A 1 -4.37 -32.72 -1.81
N GLY A 2 -3.55 -33.79 -1.77
CA GLY A 2 -3.58 -34.78 -0.70
C GLY A 2 -3.11 -34.38 0.70
N TRP A 3 -2.30 -33.34 0.84
CA TRP A 3 -1.69 -32.99 2.15
C TRP A 3 -2.68 -32.35 3.12
N LEU A 4 -3.57 -31.49 2.66
CA LEU A 4 -4.57 -30.83 3.48
C LEU A 4 -5.71 -31.79 3.86
N GLU A 5 -6.09 -32.69 2.97
CA GLU A 5 -7.05 -33.75 3.27
C GLU A 5 -6.48 -34.73 4.30
N SER A 6 -5.21 -35.12 4.16
CA SER A 6 -4.52 -35.96 5.16
C SER A 6 -4.33 -35.27 6.50
N ALA A 7 -4.09 -33.98 6.53
CA ALA A 7 -3.96 -33.20 7.76
C ALA A 7 -5.34 -33.01 8.44
N CYS A 8 -6.40 -32.81 7.68
CA CYS A 8 -7.75 -32.63 8.21
C CYS A 8 -8.36 -33.94 8.74
N SER A 9 -7.97 -35.08 8.18
CA SER A 9 -8.41 -36.39 8.67
C SER A 9 -7.80 -36.77 10.03
N LEU A 10 -6.70 -36.14 10.42
CA LEU A 10 -6.02 -36.33 11.70
C LEU A 10 -6.63 -35.50 12.86
N ILE A 11 -7.47 -34.51 12.55
CA ILE A 11 -8.07 -33.62 13.55
C ILE A 11 -9.60 -33.69 13.41
N PRO A 12 -10.27 -34.51 14.27
CA PRO A 12 -11.74 -34.69 14.19
C PRO A 12 -12.54 -33.41 14.45
N GLN A 13 -11.90 -32.34 14.91
CA GLN A 13 -12.53 -31.03 15.07
C GLN A 13 -12.57 -30.24 13.75
N CYS A 14 -11.63 -30.49 12.83
CA CYS A 14 -11.59 -29.81 11.53
C CYS A 14 -12.80 -30.20 10.67
N GLU A 15 -13.18 -31.47 10.68
CA GLU A 15 -14.36 -31.99 9.98
C GLU A 15 -15.67 -31.42 10.55
N ARG A 16 -15.77 -31.30 11.88
CA ARG A 16 -16.94 -30.69 12.54
C ARG A 16 -17.09 -29.20 12.28
N VAL A 17 -15.98 -28.47 12.23
CA VAL A 17 -15.99 -27.04 11.91
C VAL A 17 -16.34 -26.83 10.43
N ALA A 18 -15.83 -27.64 9.53
CA ALA A 18 -16.17 -27.61 8.11
C ALA A 18 -17.67 -27.92 7.88
N LEU A 19 -18.22 -28.91 8.56
CA LEU A 19 -19.64 -29.27 8.49
C LEU A 19 -20.54 -28.21 9.14
N ALA A 20 -20.14 -27.64 10.28
CA ALA A 20 -20.90 -26.61 10.99
C ALA A 20 -20.92 -25.26 10.27
N SER A 21 -19.89 -24.95 9.48
CA SER A 21 -19.82 -23.72 8.66
C SER A 21 -20.50 -23.85 7.29
N GLY A 22 -21.09 -25.01 6.97
CA GLY A 22 -21.68 -25.28 5.65
C GLY A 22 -20.63 -25.34 4.52
N ILE A 23 -19.35 -25.36 4.87
CA ILE A 23 -18.22 -25.49 3.96
C ILE A 23 -18.11 -26.99 3.64
N THR A 24 -18.99 -27.47 2.76
CA THR A 24 -18.88 -28.81 2.18
C THR A 24 -17.58 -28.91 1.40
N GLY A 25 -17.00 -30.11 1.32
CA GLY A 25 -15.65 -30.40 0.81
C GLY A 25 -15.20 -29.79 -0.52
N SER A 26 -16.08 -29.06 -1.21
CA SER A 26 -15.78 -28.27 -2.42
C SER A 26 -14.84 -27.07 -2.17
N TRP A 27 -14.79 -26.52 -0.94
CA TRP A 27 -13.92 -25.39 -0.61
C TRP A 27 -12.44 -25.78 -0.40
N LEU A 28 -12.20 -27.04 -0.06
CA LEU A 28 -10.87 -27.66 0.03
C LEU A 28 -10.43 -28.23 -1.34
N ALA A 29 -11.34 -28.32 -2.31
CA ALA A 29 -11.00 -28.65 -3.67
C ALA A 29 -10.27 -27.47 -4.35
N TYR A 30 -9.48 -27.74 -5.38
CA TYR A 30 -8.70 -26.76 -6.13
C TYR A 30 -9.54 -25.54 -6.55
N ASP A 31 -10.79 -25.74 -6.92
CA ASP A 31 -11.73 -24.69 -7.33
C ASP A 31 -12.09 -23.74 -6.19
N GLY A 32 -12.24 -24.24 -4.97
CA GLY A 32 -12.53 -23.43 -3.79
C GLY A 32 -11.37 -22.52 -3.39
N ILE A 33 -10.15 -23.02 -3.39
CA ILE A 33 -8.94 -22.24 -3.10
C ILE A 33 -8.76 -21.14 -4.15
N TYR A 34 -9.03 -21.46 -5.41
CA TYR A 34 -8.94 -20.50 -6.50
C TYR A 34 -9.99 -19.38 -6.38
N LEU A 35 -11.21 -19.71 -5.99
CA LEU A 35 -12.28 -18.72 -5.74
C LEU A 35 -11.90 -17.74 -4.61
N VAL A 36 -11.38 -18.27 -3.50
CA VAL A 36 -10.92 -17.44 -2.38
C VAL A 36 -9.76 -16.54 -2.82
N GLY A 37 -8.80 -17.07 -3.58
CA GLY A 37 -7.68 -16.29 -4.11
C GLY A 37 -8.13 -15.13 -4.99
N ARG A 38 -9.11 -15.38 -5.87
CA ARG A 38 -9.71 -14.33 -6.72
C ARG A 38 -10.44 -13.27 -5.89
N ALA A 39 -11.21 -13.66 -4.90
CA ALA A 39 -11.91 -12.73 -4.01
C ALA A 39 -10.93 -11.85 -3.23
N LEU A 40 -9.80 -12.41 -2.78
CA LEU A 40 -8.74 -11.67 -2.12
C LEU A 40 -8.05 -10.68 -3.08
N SER A 41 -7.73 -11.08 -4.31
CA SER A 41 -7.15 -10.19 -5.32
C SER A 41 -8.09 -9.02 -5.65
N ALA A 42 -9.39 -9.30 -5.87
CA ALA A 42 -10.39 -8.26 -6.10
C ALA A 42 -10.52 -7.30 -4.91
N THR A 43 -10.42 -7.82 -3.69
CA THR A 43 -10.43 -6.97 -2.48
C THR A 43 -9.21 -6.07 -2.43
N MET A 44 -8.02 -6.55 -2.78
CA MET A 44 -6.79 -5.75 -2.84
C MET A 44 -6.86 -4.67 -3.92
N ASP A 45 -7.48 -4.94 -5.06
CA ASP A 45 -7.72 -3.93 -6.10
C ASP A 45 -8.69 -2.84 -5.63
N LEU A 46 -9.75 -3.18 -4.88
CA LEU A 46 -10.62 -2.18 -4.25
C LEU A 46 -9.87 -1.34 -3.21
N VAL A 47 -9.02 -1.96 -2.41
CA VAL A 47 -8.17 -1.26 -1.44
C VAL A 47 -7.21 -0.30 -2.15
N THR A 48 -6.66 -0.71 -3.30
CA THR A 48 -5.82 0.12 -4.16
C THR A 48 -6.62 1.30 -4.72
N LEU A 49 -7.82 1.06 -5.24
CA LEU A 49 -8.71 2.11 -5.77
C LEU A 49 -9.00 3.19 -4.72
N VAL A 50 -9.40 2.78 -3.52
CA VAL A 50 -9.67 3.72 -2.41
C VAL A 50 -8.42 4.50 -2.02
N GLY A 51 -7.29 3.82 -1.92
CA GLY A 51 -5.99 4.46 -1.62
C GLY A 51 -5.58 5.48 -2.68
N LEU A 52 -5.81 5.17 -3.97
CA LEU A 52 -5.50 6.05 -5.09
C LEU A 52 -6.37 7.32 -5.08
N ILE A 53 -7.68 7.18 -4.87
CA ILE A 53 -8.59 8.31 -4.72
C ILE A 53 -8.13 9.18 -3.55
N TRP A 54 -7.82 8.57 -2.40
CA TRP A 54 -7.40 9.31 -1.21
C TRP A 54 -6.07 10.02 -1.42
N LEU A 55 -5.09 9.35 -2.02
CA LEU A 55 -3.80 9.96 -2.35
C LEU A 55 -3.95 11.13 -3.33
N GLY A 56 -4.76 10.97 -4.38
CA GLY A 56 -5.07 12.02 -5.34
C GLY A 56 -5.75 13.23 -4.71
N CYS A 57 -6.75 13.01 -3.85
CA CYS A 57 -7.39 14.07 -3.07
C CYS A 57 -6.44 14.74 -2.08
N LEU A 58 -5.49 13.98 -1.54
CA LEU A 58 -4.50 14.51 -0.59
C LEU A 58 -3.47 15.39 -1.29
N LEU A 59 -2.97 14.98 -2.47
CA LEU A 59 -1.87 15.66 -3.17
C LEU A 59 -2.36 16.87 -4.00
N TYR A 60 -3.51 16.74 -4.62
CA TYR A 60 -4.04 17.72 -5.57
C TYR A 60 -5.40 18.25 -5.13
N ASP A 61 -6.48 17.69 -5.69
CA ASP A 61 -7.85 18.11 -5.44
C ASP A 61 -8.79 16.90 -5.53
N ARG A 62 -10.02 17.07 -5.02
CA ARG A 62 -11.06 16.02 -5.03
C ARG A 62 -11.38 15.52 -6.45
N LEU A 63 -11.43 16.44 -7.41
CA LEU A 63 -11.73 16.10 -8.81
C LEU A 63 -10.63 15.20 -9.40
N ILE A 64 -9.36 15.55 -9.15
CA ILE A 64 -8.21 14.78 -9.65
C ILE A 64 -8.17 13.40 -9.00
N GLY A 65 -8.44 13.31 -7.68
CA GLY A 65 -8.51 12.02 -6.99
C GLY A 65 -9.60 11.11 -7.54
N LEU A 66 -10.80 11.66 -7.80
CA LEU A 66 -11.90 10.90 -8.41
C LEU A 66 -11.60 10.47 -9.85
N LEU A 67 -10.99 11.35 -10.66
CA LEU A 67 -10.58 11.02 -12.02
C LEU A 67 -9.51 9.91 -12.04
N ALA A 68 -8.53 9.98 -11.15
CA ALA A 68 -7.50 8.94 -11.02
C ALA A 68 -8.14 7.59 -10.67
N GLY A 69 -9.08 7.56 -9.71
CA GLY A 69 -9.82 6.37 -9.36
C GLY A 69 -10.69 5.84 -10.51
N ALA A 70 -11.38 6.72 -11.22
CA ALA A 70 -12.20 6.33 -12.37
C ALA A 70 -11.33 5.73 -13.50
N LEU A 71 -10.19 6.33 -13.80
CA LEU A 71 -9.24 5.79 -14.79
C LEU A 71 -8.68 4.44 -14.36
N TYR A 72 -8.35 4.27 -13.07
CA TYR A 72 -7.90 2.98 -12.55
C TYR A 72 -8.98 1.90 -12.65
N ALA A 73 -10.25 2.24 -12.36
CA ALA A 73 -11.36 1.31 -12.40
C ALA A 73 -11.65 0.78 -13.83
N VAL A 74 -11.38 1.57 -14.88
CA VAL A 74 -11.55 1.15 -16.29
C VAL A 74 -10.24 0.63 -16.90
N ALA A 75 -9.12 0.66 -16.19
CA ALA A 75 -7.86 0.16 -16.71
C ALA A 75 -7.90 -1.36 -16.89
N VAL A 76 -7.44 -1.84 -18.02
CA VAL A 76 -7.53 -3.27 -18.41
C VAL A 76 -6.72 -4.16 -17.47
N LEU A 77 -5.52 -3.71 -17.05
CA LEU A 77 -4.61 -4.49 -16.22
C LEU A 77 -5.19 -4.84 -14.83
N PRO A 78 -5.70 -3.89 -14.02
CA PRO A 78 -6.34 -4.20 -12.75
C PRO A 78 -7.53 -5.14 -12.92
N VAL A 79 -8.38 -4.91 -13.94
CA VAL A 79 -9.54 -5.77 -14.23
C VAL A 79 -9.10 -7.20 -14.58
N GLN A 80 -8.02 -7.38 -15.35
CA GLN A 80 -7.47 -8.70 -15.63
C GLN A 80 -6.88 -9.36 -14.36
N HIS A 81 -6.12 -8.61 -13.55
CA HIS A 81 -5.51 -9.14 -12.34
C HIS A 81 -6.53 -9.55 -11.29
N SER A 82 -7.68 -8.86 -11.19
CA SER A 82 -8.77 -9.25 -10.28
C SER A 82 -9.42 -10.59 -10.64
N HIS A 83 -9.31 -11.03 -11.92
CA HIS A 83 -9.82 -12.33 -12.36
C HIS A 83 -8.87 -13.50 -12.07
N PHE A 84 -7.61 -13.22 -11.76
CA PHE A 84 -6.61 -14.22 -11.44
C PHE A 84 -6.06 -14.02 -10.03
N PHE A 85 -5.65 -15.08 -9.37
CA PHE A 85 -4.92 -14.98 -8.11
C PHE A 85 -3.47 -14.59 -8.41
N VAL A 86 -3.20 -13.27 -8.43
CA VAL A 86 -1.89 -12.71 -8.82
C VAL A 86 -1.30 -11.91 -7.67
N VAL A 87 -0.02 -12.13 -7.41
CA VAL A 87 0.74 -11.44 -6.36
C VAL A 87 0.86 -9.92 -6.63
N ASP A 88 0.74 -9.50 -7.88
CA ASP A 88 0.90 -8.11 -8.31
C ASP A 88 -0.17 -7.18 -7.71
N SER A 89 -1.42 -7.63 -7.55
CA SER A 89 -2.48 -6.85 -6.89
C SER A 89 -2.12 -6.51 -5.44
N TYR A 90 -1.53 -7.46 -4.71
CA TYR A 90 -1.08 -7.24 -3.33
C TYR A 90 0.10 -6.27 -3.27
N ALA A 91 1.11 -6.47 -4.14
CA ALA A 91 2.26 -5.59 -4.21
C ALA A 91 1.84 -4.14 -4.52
N THR A 92 0.95 -3.94 -5.50
CA THR A 92 0.42 -2.63 -5.89
C THR A 92 -0.32 -1.95 -4.74
N ALA A 93 -1.18 -2.69 -4.03
CA ALA A 93 -1.87 -2.18 -2.85
C ALA A 93 -0.88 -1.68 -1.80
N PHE A 94 0.08 -2.51 -1.40
CA PHE A 94 1.05 -2.14 -0.36
C PHE A 94 1.96 -0.99 -0.78
N VAL A 95 2.41 -0.93 -2.03
CA VAL A 95 3.19 0.20 -2.57
C VAL A 95 2.40 1.49 -2.46
N LEU A 96 1.13 1.49 -2.90
CA LEU A 96 0.29 2.68 -2.85
C LEU A 96 0.04 3.16 -1.42
N TRP A 97 -0.25 2.24 -0.50
CA TRP A 97 -0.47 2.59 0.90
C TRP A 97 0.80 3.08 1.59
N ALA A 98 1.98 2.54 1.23
CA ALA A 98 3.25 3.06 1.71
C ALA A 98 3.46 4.52 1.27
N LEU A 99 3.19 4.83 0.00
CA LEU A 99 3.27 6.21 -0.52
C LEU A 99 2.24 7.14 0.14
N LEU A 100 1.02 6.67 0.37
CA LEU A 100 -0.01 7.42 1.09
C LEU A 100 0.43 7.75 2.52
N PHE A 101 1.00 6.78 3.24
CA PHE A 101 1.51 7.01 4.59
C PHE A 101 2.70 7.95 4.61
N CYS A 102 3.61 7.89 3.62
CA CYS A 102 4.69 8.86 3.47
C CYS A 102 4.12 10.29 3.26
N ALA A 103 3.15 10.44 2.37
CA ALA A 103 2.50 11.71 2.10
C ALA A 103 1.78 12.27 3.35
N LEU A 104 1.09 11.41 4.10
CA LEU A 104 0.44 11.77 5.35
C LEU A 104 1.45 12.09 6.46
N ALA A 105 2.59 11.38 6.53
CA ALA A 105 3.64 11.63 7.50
C ALA A 105 4.21 13.04 7.36
N ILE A 106 4.48 13.45 6.13
CA ILE A 106 4.98 14.79 5.83
C ILE A 106 3.91 15.86 6.11
N ARG A 107 2.64 15.61 5.71
CA ARG A 107 1.57 16.60 5.90
C ARG A 107 1.16 16.80 7.35
N ARG A 108 1.20 15.74 8.16
CA ARG A 108 0.76 15.77 9.56
C ARG A 108 1.92 15.86 10.54
N ASP A 109 3.15 15.85 10.06
CA ASP A 109 4.38 15.86 10.85
C ASP A 109 4.36 14.79 11.96
N ARG A 110 3.96 13.56 11.57
CA ARG A 110 3.80 12.44 12.52
C ARG A 110 4.69 11.27 12.16
N PHE A 111 5.72 11.06 12.96
CA PHE A 111 6.66 9.92 12.80
C PHE A 111 5.97 8.55 12.85
N ARG A 112 4.84 8.40 13.56
CA ARG A 112 4.07 7.16 13.62
C ARG A 112 3.56 6.70 12.24
N LEU A 113 3.26 7.64 11.35
CA LEU A 113 2.83 7.34 9.98
C LEU A 113 4.00 6.79 9.13
N LEU A 114 5.23 7.18 9.44
CA LEU A 114 6.42 6.63 8.81
C LEU A 114 6.64 5.16 9.19
N LEU A 115 6.31 4.76 10.42
CA LEU A 115 6.32 3.34 10.82
C LEU A 115 5.31 2.53 10.01
N ALA A 116 4.11 3.08 9.81
CA ALA A 116 3.09 2.44 8.96
C ALA A 116 3.56 2.33 7.49
N ALA A 117 4.24 3.37 6.96
CA ALA A 117 4.86 3.32 5.64
C ALA A 117 5.94 2.22 5.55
N GLY A 118 6.77 2.09 6.58
CA GLY A 118 7.78 1.03 6.67
C GLY A 118 7.18 -0.37 6.69
N LEU A 119 6.11 -0.59 7.46
CA LEU A 119 5.38 -1.86 7.48
C LEU A 119 4.76 -2.20 6.11
N ALA A 120 4.09 -1.23 5.48
CA ALA A 120 3.53 -1.42 4.15
C ALA A 120 4.63 -1.72 3.10
N THR A 121 5.79 -1.06 3.21
CA THR A 121 6.96 -1.34 2.35
C THR A 121 7.49 -2.76 2.57
N GLY A 122 7.60 -3.21 3.83
CA GLY A 122 8.01 -4.59 4.14
C GLY A 122 7.08 -5.62 3.54
N LEU A 123 5.75 -5.39 3.60
CA LEU A 123 4.74 -6.24 2.96
C LEU A 123 4.83 -6.21 1.43
N ALA A 124 5.10 -5.04 0.83
CA ALA A 124 5.30 -4.91 -0.61
C ALA A 124 6.52 -5.74 -1.06
N VAL A 125 7.66 -5.60 -0.38
CA VAL A 125 8.89 -6.33 -0.71
C VAL A 125 8.73 -7.84 -0.50
N SER A 126 8.01 -8.27 0.55
CA SER A 126 7.72 -9.69 0.77
C SER A 126 6.81 -10.27 -0.31
N SER A 127 5.91 -9.47 -0.88
CA SER A 127 5.06 -9.89 -2.00
C SER A 127 5.83 -9.94 -3.31
N LYS A 128 6.67 -8.94 -3.58
CA LYS A 128 7.44 -8.84 -4.82
C LYS A 128 8.78 -8.14 -4.55
N ALA A 129 9.87 -8.89 -4.70
CA ALA A 129 11.21 -8.38 -4.40
C ALA A 129 11.59 -7.14 -5.23
N SER A 130 11.05 -6.97 -6.45
CA SER A 130 11.30 -5.80 -7.31
C SER A 130 10.82 -4.46 -6.71
N THR A 131 10.01 -4.47 -5.64
CA THR A 131 9.53 -3.26 -4.96
C THR A 131 10.54 -2.71 -3.93
N TRP A 132 11.73 -3.30 -3.80
CA TRP A 132 12.76 -2.84 -2.86
C TRP A 132 13.13 -1.34 -2.97
N PRO A 133 13.08 -0.65 -4.15
CA PRO A 133 13.39 0.78 -4.24
C PRO A 133 12.44 1.65 -3.41
N LEU A 134 11.24 1.14 -3.08
CA LEU A 134 10.29 1.82 -2.20
C LEU A 134 10.89 2.09 -0.81
N ALA A 135 11.75 1.21 -0.31
CA ALA A 135 12.46 1.42 0.96
C ALA A 135 13.31 2.69 0.93
N GLY A 136 13.92 3.02 -0.21
CA GLY A 136 14.64 4.26 -0.42
C GLY A 136 13.75 5.50 -0.28
N ILE A 137 12.54 5.45 -0.83
CA ILE A 137 11.56 6.55 -0.74
C ILE A 137 11.14 6.77 0.72
N VAL A 138 10.86 5.70 1.45
CA VAL A 138 10.50 5.77 2.87
C VAL A 138 11.65 6.31 3.71
N ALA A 139 12.89 5.89 3.43
CA ALA A 139 14.08 6.40 4.11
C ALA A 139 14.31 7.90 3.84
N LEU A 140 14.15 8.33 2.59
CA LEU A 140 14.24 9.76 2.22
C LEU A 140 13.15 10.59 2.90
N THR A 141 11.93 10.06 2.99
CA THR A 141 10.83 10.71 3.72
C THR A 141 11.18 10.86 5.20
N GLY A 142 11.75 9.82 5.81
CA GLY A 142 12.20 9.84 7.20
C GLY A 142 13.32 10.85 7.43
N ALA A 143 14.29 10.90 6.53
CA ALA A 143 15.41 11.86 6.60
C ALA A 143 14.89 13.30 6.45
N ALA A 144 13.93 13.55 5.55
CA ALA A 144 13.31 14.86 5.38
C ALA A 144 12.57 15.31 6.65
N LEU A 145 11.78 14.42 7.28
CA LEU A 145 11.11 14.73 8.54
C LEU A 145 12.11 14.96 9.69
N ALA A 146 13.16 14.16 9.77
CA ALA A 146 14.20 14.34 10.79
C ALA A 146 14.93 15.67 10.63
N SER A 147 15.23 16.09 9.39
CA SER A 147 15.90 17.36 9.12
C SER A 147 15.04 18.57 9.50
N THR A 148 13.73 18.53 9.29
CA THR A 148 12.83 19.60 9.73
C THR A 148 12.79 19.71 11.25
N HIS A 149 12.67 18.60 11.98
CA HIS A 149 12.70 18.59 13.44
C HIS A 149 14.04 19.04 14.04
N ILE A 150 15.16 18.72 13.39
CA ILE A 150 16.49 19.19 13.80
C ILE A 150 16.59 20.71 13.57
N SER A 151 16.14 21.21 12.42
CA SER A 151 16.14 22.62 12.09
C SER A 151 15.29 23.44 13.07
N ASP A 152 14.10 22.95 13.44
CA ASP A 152 13.22 23.62 14.42
C ASP A 152 13.86 23.66 15.82
N ARG A 153 14.55 22.61 16.23
CA ARG A 153 15.32 22.63 17.50
C ARG A 153 16.50 23.60 17.49
N TYR A 154 17.11 23.83 16.32
CA TYR A 154 18.21 24.80 16.19
C TYR A 154 17.69 26.25 16.10
N SER A 155 16.47 26.49 15.62
CA SER A 155 15.86 27.82 15.54
C SER A 155 15.25 28.32 16.86
N ASP A 156 15.07 27.45 17.83
CA ASP A 156 14.69 27.83 19.22
C ASP A 156 15.86 28.46 20.01
N LEU A 157 17.05 28.48 19.45
CA LEU A 157 18.11 29.41 19.88
C LEU A 157 17.76 30.81 19.32
N PRO A 158 17.80 31.90 20.11
CA PRO A 158 17.16 33.17 19.80
C PRO A 158 17.75 33.84 18.56
N ARG A 159 17.21 33.57 17.40
CA ARG A 159 17.45 34.31 16.14
C ARG A 159 16.28 34.23 15.16
N SER A 160 15.59 35.37 15.11
CA SER A 160 14.84 35.94 13.96
C SER A 160 14.27 34.99 12.87
N ARG A 161 12.94 34.91 12.86
CA ARG A 161 11.98 34.86 11.71
C ARG A 161 12.51 34.46 10.35
N THR A 162 11.98 33.42 9.88
CA THR A 162 11.42 32.99 8.58
C THR A 162 11.72 31.51 8.39
N PRO A 163 10.78 30.63 8.20
CA PRO A 163 10.43 30.16 6.87
C PRO A 163 9.12 29.36 6.70
N ALA A 164 8.18 29.91 6.02
CA ALA A 164 7.05 29.15 5.49
C ALA A 164 7.27 28.68 4.03
N VAL A 165 8.45 28.91 3.46
CA VAL A 165 8.72 28.78 2.01
C VAL A 165 9.43 27.49 1.62
N GLU A 166 10.16 26.86 2.55
CA GLU A 166 11.06 25.74 2.22
C GLU A 166 10.32 24.38 2.07
N GLY A 167 9.26 24.16 2.81
CA GLY A 167 8.46 22.94 2.68
C GLY A 167 7.81 22.75 1.31
N ARG A 168 7.49 23.85 0.59
CA ARG A 168 6.94 23.77 -0.78
C ARG A 168 7.98 23.41 -1.84
N ARG A 169 9.25 23.72 -1.62
CA ARG A 169 10.31 23.40 -2.59
C ARG A 169 10.69 21.92 -2.54
N LEU A 170 10.77 21.31 -1.34
CA LEU A 170 11.04 19.89 -1.18
C LEU A 170 9.94 19.01 -1.81
N TRP A 171 8.68 19.42 -1.72
CA TRP A 171 7.58 18.71 -2.38
C TRP A 171 7.70 18.68 -3.90
N ARG A 172 8.17 19.78 -4.50
CA ARG A 172 8.36 19.85 -5.97
C ARG A 172 9.51 18.96 -6.44
N THR A 173 10.55 18.80 -5.63
CA THR A 173 11.67 17.88 -5.95
C THR A 173 11.32 16.42 -5.73
N VAL A 174 10.60 16.06 -4.66
CA VAL A 174 10.14 14.69 -4.44
C VAL A 174 9.11 14.27 -5.51
N ALA A 175 8.17 15.15 -5.86
CA ALA A 175 7.23 14.90 -6.93
C ALA A 175 7.89 14.78 -8.32
N ALA A 176 8.95 15.58 -8.59
CA ALA A 176 9.71 15.47 -9.82
C ALA A 176 10.52 14.19 -9.92
N LEU A 177 11.10 13.71 -8.82
CA LEU A 177 11.87 12.47 -8.77
C LEU A 177 10.99 11.22 -8.87
N THR A 178 9.76 11.25 -8.32
CA THR A 178 8.82 10.13 -8.49
C THR A 178 8.27 10.06 -9.90
N LEU A 179 8.05 11.19 -10.56
CA LEU A 179 7.59 11.22 -11.95
C LEU A 179 8.68 10.82 -12.96
N SER A 180 9.95 11.15 -12.69
CA SER A 180 11.06 10.75 -13.56
C SER A 180 11.45 9.27 -13.45
N GLY A 181 11.22 8.65 -12.30
CA GLY A 181 11.47 7.22 -12.08
C GLY A 181 10.43 6.29 -12.71
N PHE A 182 9.27 6.82 -13.12
CA PHE A 182 8.22 6.04 -13.81
C PHE A 182 8.34 6.10 -15.35
N ALA A 183 9.23 6.93 -15.89
CA ALA A 183 9.42 7.12 -17.34
C ALA A 183 10.64 6.36 -17.90
N ALA A 184 11.33 5.58 -17.06
CA ALA A 184 12.42 4.68 -17.44
C ALA A 184 12.04 3.21 -17.20
#